data_513ec48eb442c4c920a7fb696978d43f
#
_entry.id   513ec48eb442c4c920a7fb696978d43f
#
_cell.length_a   1.000
_cell.length_b   1.000
_cell.length_c   1.000
_cell.angle_alpha   90.00
_cell.angle_beta   90.00
_cell.angle_gamma   90.00
#
_symmetry.space_group_name_H-M   'P 1'
#
loop_
_entity.id
_entity.type
_entity.pdbx_description
1 polymer ?
#
loop_
_entity_poly.entity_id
_entity_poly.type
_entity_poly.pdbx_seq_one_letter_code
_entity_poly.pdbx_strand_id
1 'polypeptide(L)'
;MIIFIRKIPKGTLPSELHDFVMPALNGGLFTESGLILKVEILAIKSKETAVYEFHGLVYVDSDAAAKRAINRLRGSSINGTPVTFHQYEHRNWHNDRREAQTTQPAEIMEKRIKDRRRGSSIEIISDISSIWDIFSVNQTDLIPEAV
;
A
#
# COMPACT_ATOMS: atom_id res chain seq x y z
N MET A 1 0.05 -3.49 14.72
CA MET A 1 0.70 -2.58 13.75
C MET A 1 0.26 -2.90 12.33
N ILE A 2 0.29 -1.91 11.43
CA ILE A 2 -0.05 -2.15 10.01
C ILE A 2 1.23 -2.02 9.19
N ILE A 3 1.50 -3.03 8.35
CA ILE A 3 2.58 -3.01 7.37
C ILE A 3 2.01 -2.51 6.04
N PHE A 4 2.58 -1.46 5.48
CA PHE A 4 2.26 -0.94 4.17
C PHE A 4 3.24 -1.48 3.13
N ILE A 5 2.74 -2.16 2.12
CA ILE A 5 3.51 -2.73 1.02
C ILE A 5 3.25 -1.90 -0.22
N ARG A 6 4.28 -1.22 -0.70
CA ARG A 6 4.15 -0.28 -1.81
C ARG A 6 4.44 -0.95 -3.14
N LYS A 7 3.64 -0.62 -4.16
CA LYS A 7 3.81 -1.04 -5.57
C LYS A 7 3.78 -2.56 -5.75
N ILE A 8 2.75 -3.21 -5.18
CA ILE A 8 2.54 -4.63 -5.47
C ILE A 8 2.13 -4.83 -6.92
N PRO A 9 2.47 -5.98 -7.54
CA PRO A 9 2.05 -6.30 -8.89
C PRO A 9 0.53 -6.25 -9.04
N LYS A 10 0.08 -5.87 -10.24
CA LYS A 10 -1.33 -6.03 -10.62
C LYS A 10 -1.67 -7.52 -10.58
N GLY A 11 -2.80 -7.87 -9.99
CA GLY A 11 -3.25 -9.24 -9.89
C GLY A 11 -2.83 -9.97 -8.62
N THR A 12 -2.04 -9.35 -7.75
CA THR A 12 -1.69 -9.94 -6.46
C THR A 12 -2.94 -10.09 -5.60
N LEU A 13 -3.18 -11.31 -5.12
CA LEU A 13 -4.30 -11.62 -4.23
C LEU A 13 -3.94 -11.35 -2.76
N PRO A 14 -4.94 -11.07 -1.90
CA PRO A 14 -4.71 -10.95 -0.45
C PRO A 14 -4.07 -12.20 0.17
N SER A 15 -4.44 -13.41 -0.32
CA SER A 15 -3.84 -14.67 0.10
C SER A 15 -2.34 -14.77 -0.24
N GLU A 16 -1.94 -14.31 -1.43
CA GLU A 16 -0.53 -14.29 -1.82
C GLU A 16 0.30 -13.35 -0.93
N LEU A 17 -0.27 -12.18 -0.57
CA LEU A 17 0.38 -11.26 0.38
C LEU A 17 0.47 -11.86 1.78
N HIS A 18 -0.57 -12.56 2.22
CA HIS A 18 -0.56 -13.28 3.49
C HIS A 18 0.57 -14.30 3.53
N ASP A 19 0.63 -15.19 2.52
CA ASP A 19 1.62 -16.26 2.45
C ASP A 19 3.05 -15.74 2.27
N PHE A 20 3.20 -14.58 1.62
CA PHE A 20 4.49 -13.91 1.45
C PHE A 20 5.00 -13.29 2.77
N VAL A 21 4.11 -12.67 3.56
CA VAL A 21 4.50 -11.97 4.81
C VAL A 21 4.59 -12.92 6.00
N MET A 22 3.78 -13.96 6.04
CA MET A 22 3.67 -14.88 7.18
C MET A 22 5.02 -15.49 7.62
N PRO A 23 5.91 -15.98 6.74
CA PRO A 23 7.20 -16.50 7.15
C PRO A 23 8.11 -15.46 7.81
N ALA A 24 7.98 -14.20 7.43
CA ALA A 24 8.78 -13.11 8.00
C ALA A 24 8.32 -12.70 9.41
N LEU A 25 7.07 -13.00 9.78
CA LEU A 25 6.52 -12.76 11.11
C LEU A 25 6.93 -13.82 12.13
N ASN A 26 7.38 -15.00 11.65
CA ASN A 26 7.80 -16.07 12.53
C ASN A 26 8.93 -15.61 13.46
N GLY A 27 8.72 -15.86 14.74
CA GLY A 27 9.72 -15.65 15.78
C GLY A 27 10.85 -16.68 15.70
N GLY A 28 11.97 -16.40 16.36
CA GLY A 28 13.01 -17.38 16.62
C GLY A 28 12.75 -18.05 17.98
N LEU A 29 13.73 -18.82 18.46
CA LEU A 29 13.67 -19.54 19.76
C LEU A 29 13.36 -18.62 20.96
N PHE A 30 13.64 -17.32 20.85
CA PHE A 30 13.49 -16.36 21.95
C PHE A 30 12.55 -15.18 21.63
N THR A 31 11.83 -15.23 20.49
CA THR A 31 10.96 -14.14 20.06
C THR A 31 9.59 -14.68 19.66
N GLU A 32 8.54 -14.01 20.13
CA GLU A 32 7.17 -14.36 19.76
C GLU A 32 6.90 -14.15 18.29
N SER A 33 6.15 -15.09 17.70
CA SER A 33 5.63 -14.95 16.34
C SER A 33 4.47 -13.96 16.31
N GLY A 34 4.34 -13.22 15.21
CA GLY A 34 3.18 -12.37 14.98
C GLY A 34 2.11 -13.09 14.18
N LEU A 35 0.85 -12.69 14.36
CA LEU A 35 -0.29 -13.17 13.61
C LEU A 35 -0.79 -12.09 12.66
N ILE A 36 -1.17 -12.50 11.44
CA ILE A 36 -1.85 -11.62 10.49
C ILE A 36 -3.33 -11.62 10.83
N LEU A 37 -3.87 -10.46 11.18
CA LEU A 37 -5.28 -10.26 11.51
C LEU A 37 -6.13 -10.01 10.26
N LYS A 38 -5.57 -9.27 9.30
CA LYS A 38 -6.25 -8.88 8.07
C LYS A 38 -5.25 -8.50 6.99
N VAL A 39 -5.60 -8.75 5.74
CA VAL A 39 -4.88 -8.26 4.56
C VAL A 39 -5.85 -7.51 3.67
N GLU A 40 -5.47 -6.31 3.26
CA GLU A 40 -6.23 -5.49 2.31
C GLU A 40 -5.32 -5.04 1.18
N ILE A 41 -5.89 -4.88 0.01
CA ILE A 41 -5.20 -4.31 -1.15
C ILE A 41 -5.89 -3.01 -1.52
N LEU A 42 -5.12 -1.93 -1.58
CA LEU A 42 -5.57 -0.61 -2.02
C LEU A 42 -5.20 -0.42 -3.49
N ALA A 43 -6.17 -0.06 -4.29
CA ALA A 43 -5.93 0.45 -5.63
C ALA A 43 -6.03 1.99 -5.61
N ILE A 44 -5.01 2.64 -6.11
CA ILE A 44 -4.95 4.09 -6.26
C ILE A 44 -4.95 4.42 -7.74
N LYS A 45 -5.99 5.14 -8.19
CA LYS A 45 -6.11 5.61 -9.57
C LYS A 45 -5.61 7.03 -9.70
N SER A 46 -4.71 7.28 -10.61
CA SER A 46 -4.34 8.65 -11.01
C SER A 46 -5.44 9.22 -11.92
N LYS A 47 -6.01 10.36 -11.54
CA LYS A 47 -7.04 11.03 -12.35
C LYS A 47 -6.50 11.58 -13.66
N GLU A 48 -5.21 11.92 -13.70
CA GLU A 48 -4.56 12.50 -14.88
C GLU A 48 -4.20 11.46 -15.93
N THR A 49 -3.67 10.31 -15.49
CA THR A 49 -3.13 9.28 -16.38
C THR A 49 -3.98 8.01 -16.47
N ALA A 50 -5.05 7.92 -15.68
CA ALA A 50 -5.87 6.72 -15.52
C ALA A 50 -5.08 5.43 -15.15
N VAL A 51 -3.82 5.59 -14.69
CA VAL A 51 -2.97 4.47 -14.26
C VAL A 51 -3.33 4.07 -12.85
N TYR A 52 -3.40 2.76 -12.61
CA TYR A 52 -3.63 2.19 -11.29
C TYR A 52 -2.30 1.77 -10.64
N GLU A 53 -2.11 2.18 -9.39
CA GLU A 53 -1.05 1.68 -8.50
C GLU A 53 -1.70 0.82 -7.41
N PHE A 54 -1.12 -0.35 -7.12
CA PHE A 54 -1.64 -1.26 -6.11
C PHE A 54 -0.71 -1.28 -4.89
N HIS A 55 -1.31 -1.30 -3.70
CA HIS A 55 -0.60 -1.32 -2.42
C HIS A 55 -1.27 -2.31 -1.47
N GLY A 56 -0.46 -3.00 -0.67
CA GLY A 56 -0.97 -3.91 0.36
C GLY A 56 -0.97 -3.26 1.75
N LEU A 57 -1.97 -3.60 2.55
CA LEU A 57 -2.04 -3.33 3.98
C LEU A 57 -2.14 -4.66 4.72
N VAL A 58 -1.16 -4.96 5.55
CA VAL A 58 -1.16 -6.18 6.38
C VAL A 58 -1.25 -5.78 7.84
N TYR A 59 -2.34 -6.17 8.48
CA TYR A 59 -2.62 -5.91 9.88
C TYR A 59 -2.01 -7.02 10.73
N VAL A 60 -1.09 -6.68 11.62
CA VAL A 60 -0.37 -7.61 12.48
C VAL A 60 -0.65 -7.28 13.94
N ASP A 61 -0.86 -8.31 14.76
CA ASP A 61 -1.14 -8.19 16.19
C ASP A 61 0.02 -7.60 16.97
N SER A 62 1.26 -8.03 16.69
CA SER A 62 2.47 -7.64 17.39
C SER A 62 3.31 -6.61 16.62
N ASP A 63 3.55 -5.46 17.25
CA ASP A 63 4.40 -4.41 16.68
C ASP A 63 5.85 -4.86 16.53
N ALA A 64 6.35 -5.65 17.47
CA ALA A 64 7.71 -6.19 17.43
C ALA A 64 7.89 -7.17 16.26
N ALA A 65 6.93 -8.07 16.05
CA ALA A 65 6.93 -8.99 14.91
C ALA A 65 6.83 -8.26 13.58
N ALA A 66 5.96 -7.25 13.48
CA ALA A 66 5.80 -6.47 12.27
C ALA A 66 7.06 -5.67 11.89
N LYS A 67 7.75 -5.06 12.86
CA LYS A 67 9.05 -4.38 12.63
C LYS A 67 10.13 -5.35 12.15
N ARG A 68 10.19 -6.56 12.73
CA ARG A 68 11.10 -7.61 12.27
C ARG A 68 10.79 -8.02 10.83
N ALA A 69 9.50 -8.22 10.51
CA ALA A 69 9.07 -8.59 9.16
C ALA A 69 9.46 -7.52 8.13
N ILE A 70 9.25 -6.24 8.42
CA ILE A 70 9.67 -5.13 7.55
C ILE A 70 11.18 -5.20 7.27
N ASN A 71 11.99 -5.45 8.30
CA ASN A 71 13.44 -5.54 8.13
C ASN A 71 13.87 -6.78 7.34
N ARG A 72 13.22 -7.95 7.56
CA ARG A 72 13.51 -9.19 6.83
C ARG A 72 13.11 -9.12 5.36
N LEU A 73 11.99 -8.45 5.07
CA LEU A 73 11.45 -8.32 3.72
C LEU A 73 12.05 -7.15 2.92
N ARG A 74 12.96 -6.39 3.52
CA ARG A 74 13.61 -5.27 2.83
C ARG A 74 14.35 -5.76 1.58
N GLY A 75 14.01 -5.19 0.42
CA GLY A 75 14.62 -5.56 -0.86
C GLY A 75 14.03 -6.82 -1.51
N SER A 76 12.96 -7.38 -0.95
CA SER A 76 12.26 -8.51 -1.56
C SER A 76 11.42 -8.08 -2.77
N SER A 77 11.05 -9.06 -3.59
CA SER A 77 10.17 -8.89 -4.74
C SER A 77 8.97 -9.83 -4.65
N ILE A 78 7.82 -9.39 -5.14
CA ILE A 78 6.62 -10.20 -5.32
C ILE A 78 6.42 -10.40 -6.82
N ASN A 79 6.34 -11.64 -7.27
CA ASN A 79 6.20 -11.98 -8.69
C ASN A 79 7.20 -11.24 -9.60
N GLY A 80 8.47 -11.14 -9.15
CA GLY A 80 9.55 -10.45 -9.87
C GLY A 80 9.51 -8.92 -9.79
N THR A 81 8.49 -8.32 -9.18
CA THR A 81 8.38 -6.87 -9.00
C THR A 81 8.96 -6.46 -7.65
N PRO A 82 9.96 -5.56 -7.59
CA PRO A 82 10.51 -5.09 -6.34
C PRO A 82 9.48 -4.27 -5.57
N VAL A 83 9.27 -4.62 -4.31
CA VAL A 83 8.31 -3.98 -3.41
C VAL A 83 9.01 -3.35 -2.22
N THR A 84 8.38 -2.34 -1.61
CA THR A 84 8.92 -1.70 -0.42
C THR A 84 7.93 -1.80 0.74
N PHE A 85 8.48 -2.06 1.94
CA PHE A 85 7.73 -2.27 3.16
C PHE A 85 7.97 -1.10 4.11
N HIS A 86 6.88 -0.54 4.63
CA HIS A 86 6.90 0.55 5.59
C HIS A 86 5.90 0.29 6.71
N GLN A 87 6.13 0.88 7.85
CA GLN A 87 5.10 1.01 8.86
C GLN A 87 4.05 2.00 8.34
N TYR A 88 2.77 1.59 8.38
CA TYR A 88 1.66 2.49 8.09
C TYR A 88 1.28 3.25 9.35
N GLU A 89 1.29 4.56 9.27
CA GLU A 89 0.80 5.44 10.31
C GLU A 89 -0.43 6.19 9.80
N HIS A 90 -1.55 6.02 10.49
CA HIS A 90 -2.72 6.86 10.23
C HIS A 90 -2.33 8.33 10.42
N ARG A 91 -2.51 9.13 9.38
CA ARG A 91 -2.42 10.58 9.55
C ARG A 91 -3.55 11.03 10.47
N ASN A 92 -3.17 11.44 11.65
CA ASN A 92 -4.05 12.14 12.57
C ASN A 92 -3.60 13.61 12.60
N TRP A 93 -4.52 14.54 12.79
CA TRP A 93 -4.20 15.97 12.95
C TRP A 93 -3.15 16.23 14.04
N HIS A 94 -3.10 15.41 15.08
CA HIS A 94 -2.07 15.44 16.12
C HIS A 94 -0.64 15.13 15.61
N ASN A 95 -0.49 14.44 14.49
CA ASN A 95 0.79 14.06 13.90
C ASN A 95 1.17 14.95 12.71
N ASP A 96 0.36 15.97 12.39
CA ASP A 96 0.68 16.90 11.30
C ASP A 96 1.67 17.96 11.85
N ARG A 97 2.96 17.79 11.52
CA ARG A 97 4.05 18.72 11.86
C ARG A 97 3.78 20.18 11.45
N ARG A 98 2.69 20.45 10.75
CA ARG A 98 2.35 21.76 10.20
C ARG A 98 1.53 22.60 11.15
N GLU A 99 0.74 21.98 12.03
CA GLU A 99 0.02 22.73 13.07
C GLU A 99 0.96 23.28 14.13
N ALA A 100 2.11 22.63 14.38
CA ALA A 100 3.13 23.15 15.29
C ALA A 100 3.89 24.39 14.73
N GLN A 101 3.71 24.74 13.45
CA GLN A 101 4.37 25.88 12.79
C GLN A 101 3.42 27.04 12.47
N THR A 102 2.17 27.01 12.94
CA THR A 102 1.17 28.07 12.66
C THR A 102 1.43 29.38 13.45
N THR A 103 2.59 29.52 14.08
CA THR A 103 3.03 30.78 14.70
C THR A 103 3.83 31.67 13.75
N GLN A 104 3.84 31.40 12.45
CA GLN A 104 4.50 32.28 11.47
C GLN A 104 3.50 33.26 10.83
N PRO A 105 3.91 34.51 10.62
CA PRO A 105 3.03 35.56 10.09
C PRO A 105 2.49 35.22 8.70
N ALA A 106 1.23 35.58 8.45
CA ALA A 106 0.45 35.29 7.25
C ALA A 106 1.10 35.68 5.90
N GLU A 107 2.11 36.53 5.90
CA GLU A 107 2.79 37.04 4.71
C GLU A 107 3.66 35.99 3.97
N ILE A 108 4.01 34.87 4.61
CA ILE A 108 4.85 33.80 3.99
C ILE A 108 3.99 32.77 3.27
N MET A 109 2.68 32.75 3.46
CA MET A 109 1.77 31.75 2.91
C MET A 109 1.53 31.87 1.39
N GLU A 110 1.77 33.01 0.81
CA GLU A 110 1.38 33.32 -0.58
C GLU A 110 2.34 32.80 -1.66
N LYS A 111 3.54 32.33 -1.28
CA LYS A 111 4.55 31.84 -2.25
C LYS A 111 4.43 30.38 -2.68
N ARG A 112 3.46 29.60 -2.19
CA ARG A 112 3.26 28.21 -2.62
C ARG A 112 2.12 28.09 -3.63
N ILE A 113 2.36 28.46 -4.84
CA ILE A 113 1.36 28.47 -5.95
C ILE A 113 0.98 27.05 -6.44
N LYS A 114 1.67 25.99 -6.05
CA LYS A 114 1.30 24.59 -6.37
C LYS A 114 1.43 23.70 -5.16
N ASP A 115 0.30 23.13 -4.75
CA ASP A 115 0.31 22.02 -3.80
C ASP A 115 0.98 20.81 -4.48
N ARG A 116 2.18 20.46 -4.02
CA ARG A 116 2.96 19.30 -4.51
C ARG A 116 2.33 17.96 -4.10
N ARG A 117 1.15 17.99 -3.50
CA ARG A 117 0.47 16.79 -3.02
C ARG A 117 -0.38 16.19 -4.13
N ARG A 118 -0.21 14.91 -4.34
CA ARG A 118 -1.08 14.13 -5.23
C ARG A 118 -2.53 14.00 -4.72
N GLY A 119 -2.90 14.64 -3.60
CA GLY A 119 -4.17 14.43 -2.92
C GLY A 119 -5.43 14.73 -3.74
N SER A 120 -5.37 15.71 -4.65
CA SER A 120 -6.48 16.06 -5.53
C SER A 120 -6.50 15.27 -6.85
N SER A 121 -5.35 14.67 -7.23
CA SER A 121 -5.18 13.95 -8.50
C SER A 121 -5.24 12.43 -8.37
N ILE A 122 -5.53 11.91 -7.18
CA ILE A 122 -5.67 10.46 -6.94
C ILE A 122 -7.05 10.12 -6.38
N GLU A 123 -7.53 8.95 -6.75
CA GLU A 123 -8.73 8.32 -6.21
C GLU A 123 -8.31 7.00 -5.55
N ILE A 124 -8.68 6.82 -4.29
CA ILE A 124 -8.39 5.60 -3.53
C ILE A 124 -9.60 4.69 -3.67
N ILE A 125 -9.40 3.51 -4.22
CA ILE A 125 -10.40 2.47 -4.35
C ILE A 125 -10.01 1.34 -3.40
N SER A 126 -10.81 1.14 -2.37
CA SER A 126 -10.53 0.10 -1.35
C SER A 126 -11.08 -1.27 -1.76
N ASP A 127 -12.07 -1.32 -2.64
CA ASP A 127 -12.67 -2.57 -3.10
C ASP A 127 -12.10 -3.00 -4.45
N ILE A 128 -11.30 -4.07 -4.42
CA ILE A 128 -10.63 -4.62 -5.60
C ILE A 128 -11.54 -5.55 -6.39
N SER A 129 -12.57 -6.12 -5.79
CA SER A 129 -13.46 -7.05 -6.50
C SER A 129 -14.06 -6.41 -7.74
N SER A 130 -14.52 -5.16 -7.63
CA SER A 130 -15.06 -4.41 -8.77
C SER A 130 -14.03 -4.04 -9.84
N ILE A 131 -12.75 -3.99 -9.49
CA ILE A 131 -11.67 -3.67 -10.44
C ILE A 131 -11.25 -4.91 -11.22
N TRP A 132 -11.26 -6.08 -10.58
CA TRP A 132 -10.92 -7.33 -11.24
C TRP A 132 -11.95 -7.70 -12.31
N ASP A 133 -13.22 -7.40 -12.09
CA ASP A 133 -14.28 -7.61 -13.09
C ASP A 133 -14.05 -6.77 -14.35
N ILE A 134 -13.59 -5.53 -14.22
CA ILE A 134 -13.25 -4.66 -15.36
C ILE A 134 -12.04 -5.19 -16.16
N PHE A 135 -11.08 -5.83 -15.49
CA PHE A 135 -9.89 -6.36 -16.15
C PHE A 135 -10.09 -7.75 -16.76
N SER A 136 -11.01 -8.55 -16.23
CA SER A 136 -11.35 -9.88 -16.78
C SER A 136 -12.16 -9.77 -18.07
N VAL A 137 -13.02 -8.77 -18.21
CA VAL A 137 -13.82 -8.52 -19.42
C VAL A 137 -12.93 -8.18 -20.63
N ASN A 138 -11.80 -7.49 -20.42
CA ASN A 138 -10.90 -7.12 -21.51
C ASN A 138 -9.97 -8.26 -22.00
N GLN A 139 -9.97 -9.43 -21.38
CA GLN A 139 -9.14 -10.57 -21.79
C GLN A 139 -9.91 -11.57 -22.68
N THR A 140 -11.23 -11.54 -22.69
CA THR A 140 -12.06 -12.44 -23.49
C THR A 140 -12.23 -12.01 -24.95
N ASP A 141 -11.93 -10.75 -25.27
CA ASP A 141 -12.10 -10.20 -26.63
C ASP A 141 -10.87 -10.37 -27.56
N LEU A 142 -9.83 -11.10 -27.14
CA LEU A 142 -8.58 -11.25 -27.90
C LEU A 142 -8.29 -12.69 -28.35
N ILE A 143 -9.28 -13.57 -28.45
CA ILE A 143 -9.12 -14.85 -29.14
C ILE A 143 -9.77 -14.70 -30.51
N PRO A 144 -9.01 -14.50 -31.60
CA PRO A 144 -9.55 -14.67 -32.93
C PRO A 144 -9.84 -16.16 -33.13
N GLU A 145 -11.10 -16.51 -33.42
CA GLU A 145 -11.46 -17.83 -33.90
C GLU A 145 -10.59 -18.16 -35.13
N ALA A 146 -9.73 -19.15 -34.97
CA ALA A 146 -9.02 -19.73 -36.08
C ALA A 146 -10.00 -20.59 -36.87
N VAL A 147 -10.30 -20.18 -38.09
CA VAL A 147 -10.93 -20.98 -39.13
C VAL A 147 -9.88 -21.88 -39.78
#